data_c7abe681df1661e0118fd48f1b724dc4
#
_entry.id   c7abe681df1661e0118fd48f1b724dc4
#
_cell.length_a   1.000
_cell.length_b   1.000
_cell.length_c   1.000
_cell.angle_alpha   90.00
_cell.angle_beta   90.00
_cell.angle_gamma   90.00
#
_symmetry.space_group_name_H-M   'P 1'
#
loop_
_entity.id
_entity.type
_entity.pdbx_description
1 polymer ?
#
loop_
_entity_poly.entity_id
_entity_poly.type
_entity_poly.pdbx_seq_one_letter_code
_entity_poly.pdbx_strand_id
1 'polypeptide(L)'
;LKAAELFGIGIQFMREHVLPTARIHYVYESAGSAPNVVPDFAQVWIVIRDLDREKVAALTDWAREIAEGAALMTETTAEFDLFFGMYDLLPNEPLARLAYDHLIAEPIEWTEEE
;
A
#
# COMPACT_ATOMS: atom_id res chain seq x y z
N LEU A 1 4.98 -18.66 6.67
CA LEU A 1 3.56 -18.29 6.53
C LEU A 1 2.98 -17.69 7.82
N LYS A 2 3.15 -18.31 9.00
CA LYS A 2 2.52 -17.81 10.24
C LYS A 2 2.98 -16.41 10.63
N ALA A 3 4.24 -16.06 10.41
CA ALA A 3 4.72 -14.68 10.56
C ALA A 3 3.98 -13.71 9.63
N ALA A 4 3.76 -14.09 8.36
CA ALA A 4 3.02 -13.27 7.41
C ALA A 4 1.54 -13.10 7.79
N GLU A 5 0.89 -14.15 8.33
CA GLU A 5 -0.47 -14.05 8.87
C GLU A 5 -0.54 -13.09 10.07
N LEU A 6 0.39 -13.22 11.04
CA LEU A 6 0.48 -12.31 12.19
C LEU A 6 0.79 -10.88 11.77
N PHE A 7 1.65 -10.68 10.78
CA PHE A 7 1.86 -9.38 10.17
C PHE A 7 0.55 -8.80 9.63
N GLY A 8 -0.19 -9.58 8.84
CA GLY A 8 -1.48 -9.15 8.31
C GLY A 8 -2.48 -8.75 9.40
N ILE A 9 -2.56 -9.53 10.49
CA ILE A 9 -3.38 -9.21 11.68
C ILE A 9 -2.90 -7.90 12.32
N GLY A 10 -1.59 -7.73 12.53
CA GLY A 10 -1.00 -6.52 13.07
C GLY A 10 -1.31 -5.28 12.23
N ILE A 11 -1.25 -5.40 10.91
CA ILE A 11 -1.66 -4.32 9.98
C ILE A 11 -3.15 -3.99 10.13
N GLN A 12 -4.04 -4.96 10.33
CA GLN A 12 -5.46 -4.67 10.57
C GLN A 12 -5.65 -3.89 11.87
N PHE A 13 -4.94 -4.24 12.96
CA PHE A 13 -4.99 -3.48 14.21
C PHE A 13 -4.41 -2.08 14.06
N MET A 14 -3.28 -1.93 13.37
CA MET A 14 -2.72 -0.62 13.03
C MET A 14 -3.74 0.28 12.32
N ARG A 15 -4.52 -0.27 11.37
CA ARG A 15 -5.52 0.47 10.60
C ARG A 15 -6.62 1.10 11.45
N GLU A 16 -6.90 0.60 12.64
CA GLU A 16 -7.88 1.18 13.56
C GLU A 16 -7.37 2.48 14.23
N HIS A 17 -6.06 2.69 14.23
CA HIS A 17 -5.41 3.79 14.96
C HIS A 17 -4.79 4.85 14.05
N VAL A 18 -4.89 4.70 12.73
CA VAL A 18 -4.37 5.67 11.76
C VAL A 18 -5.43 6.71 11.38
N LEU A 19 -4.97 7.82 10.80
CA LEU A 19 -5.88 8.86 10.32
C LEU A 19 -6.79 8.34 9.19
N PRO A 20 -8.02 8.87 9.05
CA PRO A 20 -8.94 8.47 7.98
C PRO A 20 -8.40 8.70 6.56
N THR A 21 -7.35 9.51 6.40
CA THR A 21 -6.67 9.78 5.13
C THR A 21 -5.75 8.64 4.72
N ALA A 22 -5.24 7.86 5.68
CA ALA A 22 -4.36 6.74 5.41
C ALA A 22 -5.07 5.61 4.66
N ARG A 23 -4.36 4.98 3.74
CA ARG A 23 -4.80 3.79 3.00
C ARG A 23 -3.70 2.76 3.05
N ILE A 24 -3.98 1.62 3.64
CA ILE A 24 -3.04 0.52 3.82
C ILE A 24 -3.68 -0.75 3.26
N HIS A 25 -3.04 -1.34 2.28
CA HIS A 25 -3.49 -2.55 1.60
C HIS A 25 -2.33 -3.51 1.44
N TYR A 26 -2.61 -4.82 1.49
CA TYR A 26 -1.58 -5.82 1.26
C TYR A 26 -2.16 -7.04 0.55
N VAL A 27 -1.26 -7.83 -0.04
CA VAL A 27 -1.54 -9.11 -0.66
C VAL A 27 -0.42 -10.09 -0.31
N TYR A 28 -0.76 -11.36 -0.15
CA TYR A 28 0.24 -12.42 -0.04
C TYR A 28 0.73 -12.78 -1.44
N GLU A 29 1.99 -12.50 -1.76
CA GLU A 29 2.61 -12.88 -3.02
C GLU A 29 3.11 -14.33 -2.99
N SER A 30 3.55 -14.80 -1.81
CA SER A 30 3.91 -16.19 -1.57
C SER A 30 3.45 -16.62 -0.18
N ALA A 31 2.75 -17.76 -0.12
CA ALA A 31 2.17 -18.26 1.12
C ALA A 31 2.24 -19.80 1.23
N GLY A 32 3.09 -20.44 0.43
CA GLY A 32 3.26 -21.89 0.37
C GLY A 32 2.60 -22.51 -0.86
N SER A 33 2.88 -23.79 -1.09
CA SER A 33 2.48 -24.54 -2.30
C SER A 33 1.50 -25.68 -2.04
N ALA A 34 1.40 -26.18 -0.80
CA ALA A 34 0.54 -27.31 -0.44
C ALA A 34 0.05 -27.18 1.01
N PRO A 35 -1.19 -27.60 1.32
CA PRO A 35 -1.80 -27.39 2.63
C PRO A 35 -1.17 -28.21 3.77
N ASN A 36 -0.46 -29.28 3.45
CA ASN A 36 0.21 -30.17 4.38
C ASN A 36 1.73 -29.93 4.48
N VAL A 37 2.23 -28.84 3.88
CA VAL A 37 3.63 -28.43 3.91
C VAL A 37 3.75 -27.06 4.57
N VAL A 38 4.53 -26.99 5.65
CA VAL A 38 4.85 -25.68 6.27
C VAL A 38 5.82 -24.94 5.40
N PRO A 39 5.46 -23.74 4.87
CA PRO A 39 6.37 -22.97 4.04
C PRO A 39 7.55 -22.43 4.86
N ASP A 40 8.74 -22.54 4.31
CA ASP A 40 9.97 -21.93 4.83
C ASP A 40 10.09 -20.43 4.45
N PHE A 41 9.36 -20.02 3.40
CA PHE A 41 9.29 -18.66 2.92
C PHE A 41 7.84 -18.20 2.73
N ALA A 42 7.58 -16.93 3.05
CA ALA A 42 6.33 -16.25 2.70
C ALA A 42 6.64 -14.78 2.40
N GLN A 43 5.90 -14.20 1.48
CA GLN A 43 6.08 -12.83 1.04
C GLN A 43 4.76 -12.07 1.03
N VAL A 44 4.79 -10.85 1.54
CA VAL A 44 3.63 -9.93 1.56
C VAL A 44 4.04 -8.65 0.85
N TRP A 45 3.28 -8.25 -0.15
CA TRP A 45 3.38 -6.93 -0.74
C TRP A 45 2.39 -5.99 -0.07
N ILE A 46 2.89 -4.91 0.50
CA ILE A 46 2.09 -3.89 1.19
C ILE A 46 2.21 -2.54 0.46
N VAL A 47 1.10 -1.81 0.39
CA VAL A 47 1.04 -0.44 -0.13
C VAL A 47 0.49 0.48 0.95
N ILE A 48 1.24 1.52 1.29
CA ILE A 48 0.88 2.53 2.28
C ILE A 48 0.76 3.88 1.58
N ARG A 49 -0.35 4.58 1.80
CA ARG A 49 -0.64 5.90 1.22
C ARG A 49 -1.19 6.83 2.28
N ASP A 50 -0.81 8.10 2.21
CA ASP A 50 -1.43 9.21 2.94
C ASP A 50 -1.23 10.49 2.13
N LEU A 51 -1.74 11.63 2.63
CA LEU A 51 -1.69 12.93 1.97
C LEU A 51 -0.31 13.57 1.96
N ASP A 52 0.57 13.17 2.88
CA ASP A 52 1.93 13.68 2.94
C ASP A 52 2.97 12.59 3.22
N ARG A 53 4.20 12.88 2.81
CA ARG A 53 5.32 11.95 2.92
C ARG A 53 5.70 11.59 4.35
N GLU A 54 5.62 12.55 5.28
CA GLU A 54 6.06 12.32 6.67
C GLU A 54 5.15 11.29 7.34
N LYS A 55 3.83 11.36 7.08
CA LYS A 55 2.86 10.38 7.56
C LYS A 55 3.12 9.01 6.94
N VAL A 56 3.37 8.94 5.62
CA VAL A 56 3.71 7.68 4.96
C VAL A 56 4.98 7.06 5.56
N ALA A 57 6.00 7.85 5.83
CA ALA A 57 7.23 7.38 6.47
C ALA A 57 6.97 6.78 7.86
N ALA A 58 6.24 7.50 8.72
CA ALA A 58 5.88 7.02 10.05
C ALA A 58 5.05 5.72 10.02
N LEU A 59 4.08 5.62 9.09
CA LEU A 59 3.29 4.41 8.90
C LEU A 59 4.14 3.25 8.36
N THR A 60 5.12 3.53 7.51
CA THR A 60 6.06 2.53 6.99
C THR A 60 6.97 1.99 8.08
N ASP A 61 7.47 2.86 8.96
CA ASP A 61 8.29 2.43 10.10
C ASP A 61 7.48 1.58 11.08
N TRP A 62 6.23 1.96 11.37
CA TRP A 62 5.34 1.14 12.19
C TRP A 62 5.03 -0.22 11.55
N ALA A 63 4.79 -0.28 10.23
CA ALA A 63 4.60 -1.55 9.53
C ALA A 63 5.85 -2.45 9.61
N ARG A 64 7.06 -1.87 9.58
CA ARG A 64 8.32 -2.60 9.80
C ARG A 64 8.39 -3.20 11.21
N GLU A 65 8.07 -2.43 12.23
CA GLU A 65 8.03 -2.91 13.62
C GLU A 65 7.02 -4.05 13.80
N ILE A 66 5.86 -3.99 13.13
CA ILE A 66 4.87 -5.08 13.12
C ILE A 66 5.47 -6.34 12.47
N ALA A 67 6.22 -6.21 11.37
CA ALA A 67 6.86 -7.34 10.71
C ALA A 67 7.93 -7.98 11.61
N GLU A 68 8.74 -7.18 12.28
CA GLU A 68 9.73 -7.65 13.25
C GLU A 68 9.07 -8.35 14.45
N GLY A 69 7.99 -7.80 14.99
CA GLY A 69 7.19 -8.42 16.05
C GLY A 69 6.59 -9.76 15.64
N ALA A 70 6.05 -9.84 14.43
CA ALA A 70 5.50 -11.08 13.88
C ALA A 70 6.58 -12.15 13.69
N ALA A 71 7.76 -11.77 13.24
CA ALA A 71 8.91 -12.65 13.10
C ALA A 71 9.40 -13.15 14.46
N LEU A 72 9.51 -12.26 15.45
CA LEU A 72 9.90 -12.63 16.82
C LEU A 72 8.94 -13.64 17.44
N MET A 73 7.63 -13.47 17.26
CA MET A 73 6.62 -14.39 17.79
C MET A 73 6.67 -15.78 17.17
N THR A 74 7.29 -15.93 16.01
CA THR A 74 7.32 -17.20 15.24
C THR A 74 8.72 -17.79 15.12
N GLU A 75 9.72 -17.21 15.79
CA GLU A 75 11.14 -17.60 15.70
C GLU A 75 11.65 -17.62 14.24
N THR A 76 11.21 -16.63 13.44
CA THR A 76 11.62 -16.44 12.05
C THR A 76 12.37 -15.13 11.89
N THR A 77 12.79 -14.82 10.67
CA THR A 77 13.36 -13.53 10.29
C THR A 77 12.43 -12.80 9.34
N ALA A 78 12.36 -11.48 9.47
CA ALA A 78 11.67 -10.61 8.52
C ALA A 78 12.68 -9.72 7.80
N GLU A 79 12.54 -9.63 6.49
CA GLU A 79 13.19 -8.63 5.67
C GLU A 79 12.12 -7.66 5.18
N PHE A 80 12.39 -6.36 5.30
CA PHE A 80 11.48 -5.31 4.87
C PHE A 80 12.16 -4.46 3.81
N ASP A 81 11.72 -4.62 2.55
CA ASP A 81 12.26 -3.89 1.41
C ASP A 81 11.31 -2.78 0.97
N LEU A 82 11.81 -1.54 0.90
CA LEU A 82 11.10 -0.39 0.35
C LEU A 82 11.57 -0.17 -1.09
N PHE A 83 10.98 -0.88 -2.03
CA PHE A 83 11.42 -0.87 -3.43
C PHE A 83 10.82 0.25 -4.28
N PHE A 84 9.77 0.94 -3.81
CA PHE A 84 9.13 2.03 -4.53
C PHE A 84 8.56 3.08 -3.58
N GLY A 85 8.70 4.35 -3.96
CA GLY A 85 8.08 5.47 -3.28
C GLY A 85 7.77 6.60 -4.26
N MET A 86 6.64 7.28 -4.06
CA MET A 86 6.22 8.42 -4.88
C MET A 86 5.73 9.54 -3.98
N TYR A 87 6.10 10.77 -4.32
CA TYR A 87 5.53 11.96 -3.69
C TYR A 87 4.13 12.22 -4.21
N ASP A 88 3.38 13.03 -3.49
CA ASP A 88 2.10 13.58 -3.90
C ASP A 88 2.24 14.43 -5.18
N LEU A 89 1.15 14.55 -5.91
CA LEU A 89 1.08 15.40 -7.09
C LEU A 89 0.96 16.86 -6.66
N LEU A 90 1.76 17.73 -7.29
CA LEU A 90 1.59 19.17 -7.19
C LEU A 90 0.61 19.64 -8.29
N PRO A 91 -0.65 20.01 -7.95
CA PRO A 91 -1.60 20.50 -8.93
C PRO A 91 -1.11 21.77 -9.63
N ASN A 92 -1.22 21.81 -10.95
CA ASN A 92 -0.91 23.00 -11.75
C ASN A 92 -2.23 23.59 -12.26
N GLU A 93 -2.82 24.49 -11.48
CA GLU A 93 -4.10 25.11 -11.82
C GLU A 93 -4.10 25.88 -13.15
N PRO A 94 -3.07 26.69 -13.50
CA PRO A 94 -3.02 27.35 -14.79
C PRO A 94 -3.05 26.39 -15.98
N LEU A 95 -2.30 25.29 -15.88
CA LEU A 95 -2.27 24.27 -16.94
C LEU A 95 -3.60 23.50 -17.01
N ALA A 96 -4.19 23.16 -15.88
CA ALA A 96 -5.49 22.51 -15.81
C ALA A 96 -6.59 23.39 -16.44
N ARG A 97 -6.55 24.70 -16.17
CA ARG A 97 -7.49 25.65 -16.78
C ARG A 97 -7.32 25.77 -18.29
N LEU A 98 -6.08 25.87 -18.76
CA LEU A 98 -5.78 25.89 -20.19
C LEU A 98 -6.28 24.62 -20.90
N ALA A 99 -6.03 23.44 -20.30
CA ALA A 99 -6.54 22.18 -20.84
C ALA A 99 -8.07 22.14 -20.87
N TYR A 100 -8.74 22.61 -19.82
CA TYR A 100 -10.18 22.72 -19.78
C TYR A 100 -10.75 23.63 -20.88
N ASP A 101 -10.18 24.82 -21.07
CA ASP A 101 -10.62 25.78 -22.10
C ASP A 101 -10.49 25.18 -23.52
N HIS A 102 -9.45 24.37 -23.77
CA HIS A 102 -9.33 23.65 -25.05
C HIS A 102 -10.35 22.51 -25.19
N LEU A 103 -10.61 21.76 -24.12
CA LEU A 103 -11.58 20.67 -24.16
C LEU A 103 -13.00 21.14 -24.44
N ILE A 104 -13.42 22.29 -23.89
CA ILE A 104 -14.75 22.85 -24.14
C ILE A 104 -14.84 23.54 -25.50
N ALA A 105 -13.74 23.97 -26.09
CA ALA A 105 -13.70 24.56 -27.41
C ALA A 105 -13.90 23.55 -28.54
N GLU A 106 -13.52 22.29 -28.27
CA GLU A 106 -13.71 21.16 -29.21
C GLU A 106 -14.49 20.04 -28.51
N PRO A 107 -15.84 20.15 -28.44
CA PRO A 107 -16.66 19.20 -27.74
C PRO A 107 -16.58 17.82 -28.41
N ILE A 108 -16.42 16.78 -27.57
CA ILE A 108 -16.44 15.41 -28.01
C ILE A 108 -17.92 14.98 -28.17
N GLU A 109 -18.28 14.54 -29.36
CA GLU A 109 -19.58 13.92 -29.61
C GLU A 109 -19.48 12.43 -29.35
N TRP A 110 -20.25 11.95 -28.36
CA TRP A 110 -20.34 10.53 -28.03
C TRP A 110 -21.41 9.84 -28.90
N THR A 111 -21.14 8.66 -29.37
CA THR A 111 -22.14 7.84 -30.05
C THR A 111 -23.02 7.11 -29.02
N GLU A 112 -24.18 6.56 -29.46
CA GLU A 112 -25.06 5.78 -28.57
C GLU A 112 -24.41 4.48 -28.03
N GLU A 113 -23.28 4.05 -28.62
CA GLU A 113 -22.55 2.84 -28.25
C GLU A 113 -21.36 3.14 -27.29
N GLU A 114 -20.98 4.41 -27.09
CA GLU A 114 -19.90 4.89 -26.23
C GLU A 114 -20.42 5.41 -24.88
#